data_b0e6473f5ac4c5b2c1ba677113728744
#
_entry.id   b0e6473f5ac4c5b2c1ba677113728744
#
_cell.length_a   1.000
_cell.length_b   1.000
_cell.length_c   1.000
_cell.angle_alpha   90.00
_cell.angle_beta   90.00
_cell.angle_gamma   90.00
#
_symmetry.space_group_name_H-M   'P 1'
#
loop_
_entity.id
_entity.type
_entity.pdbx_description
1 polymer ?
#
loop_
_entity_poly.entity_id
_entity_poly.type
_entity_poly.pdbx_seq_one_letter_code
_entity_poly.pdbx_strand_id
1 'polypeptide(L)'
;MSALLRSEARKALATSTVSWLLPLTAVVGVVGTLAPLVASSPGTDPLSDDGLQQAMHGAAAGATLVIVAGIVGTAGEWRFGQSTQTFLTTPRRSHVLLAKGLVHLAIGSIYGIAAGVAATAAAWGWYRSNGHTLPLERSAVWLTLLGCLAVSALFGLLGVAIGAIARSQTTAIVGVLGWHVLIEPTLFTASPTVFRWSPGMASFALRRQPSDDFLTAGPAALVLVAFIAALCAAGLRSVERADVTA
;
A
#
# COMPACT_ATOMS: atom_id res chain seq x y z
N MET A 1 11.86 1.55 -23.39
CA MET A 1 10.98 1.41 -22.22
C MET A 1 10.75 -0.05 -21.83
N SER A 2 10.41 -0.96 -22.75
CA SER A 2 10.18 -2.39 -22.43
C SER A 2 11.40 -3.11 -21.82
N ALA A 3 12.60 -2.89 -22.31
CA ALA A 3 13.84 -3.45 -21.77
C ALA A 3 14.11 -2.93 -20.36
N LEU A 4 13.87 -1.64 -20.09
CA LEU A 4 14.04 -1.02 -18.78
C LEU A 4 13.05 -1.59 -17.76
N LEU A 5 11.76 -1.71 -18.12
CA LEU A 5 10.75 -2.34 -17.27
C LEU A 5 11.12 -3.78 -16.90
N ARG A 6 11.60 -4.56 -17.87
CA ARG A 6 12.05 -5.94 -17.65
C ARG A 6 13.27 -6.00 -16.72
N SER A 7 14.20 -5.07 -16.86
CA SER A 7 15.37 -4.95 -15.98
C SER A 7 14.94 -4.63 -14.54
N GLU A 8 14.10 -3.62 -14.35
CA GLU A 8 13.61 -3.21 -13.03
C GLU A 8 12.75 -4.31 -12.36
N ALA A 9 11.92 -5.00 -13.13
CA ALA A 9 11.15 -6.14 -12.62
C ALA A 9 12.07 -7.28 -12.13
N ARG A 10 13.12 -7.62 -12.88
CA ARG A 10 14.09 -8.64 -12.47
C ARG A 10 14.84 -8.25 -11.19
N LYS A 11 15.25 -6.99 -11.06
CA LYS A 11 15.91 -6.49 -9.85
C LYS A 11 14.98 -6.60 -8.61
N ALA A 12 13.73 -6.16 -8.76
CA ALA A 12 12.75 -6.22 -7.68
C ALA A 12 12.47 -7.66 -7.24
N LEU A 13 12.26 -8.59 -8.19
CA LEU A 13 12.00 -10.00 -7.90
C LEU A 13 13.24 -10.75 -7.38
N ALA A 14 14.46 -10.32 -7.74
CA ALA A 14 15.69 -10.89 -7.19
C ALA A 14 15.97 -10.42 -5.74
N THR A 15 15.26 -9.41 -5.26
CA THR A 15 15.42 -8.90 -3.90
C THR A 15 14.64 -9.78 -2.93
N SER A 16 15.35 -10.56 -2.11
CA SER A 16 14.75 -11.51 -1.15
C SER A 16 13.72 -10.84 -0.21
N THR A 17 14.00 -9.63 0.26
CA THR A 17 13.06 -8.86 1.09
C THR A 17 11.72 -8.67 0.41
N VAL A 18 11.70 -8.30 -0.88
CA VAL A 18 10.46 -8.13 -1.65
C VAL A 18 9.71 -9.45 -1.72
N SER A 19 10.41 -10.57 -1.97
CA SER A 19 9.78 -11.89 -2.06
C SER A 19 9.16 -12.34 -0.72
N TRP A 20 9.82 -12.09 0.41
CA TRP A 20 9.30 -12.44 1.75
C TRP A 20 8.17 -11.52 2.24
N LEU A 21 8.11 -10.28 1.78
CA LEU A 21 7.03 -9.37 2.14
C LEU A 21 5.68 -9.79 1.53
N LEU A 22 5.67 -10.53 0.42
CA LEU A 22 4.43 -11.04 -0.18
C LEU A 22 3.63 -11.95 0.76
N PRO A 23 4.17 -13.10 1.24
CA PRO A 23 3.44 -13.95 2.17
C PRO A 23 3.13 -13.23 3.50
N LEU A 24 4.02 -12.37 3.98
CA LEU A 24 3.78 -11.60 5.19
C LEU A 24 2.58 -10.64 5.01
N THR A 25 2.48 -9.97 3.85
CA THR A 25 1.34 -9.10 3.54
C THR A 25 0.03 -9.90 3.52
N ALA A 26 0.04 -11.11 2.96
CA ALA A 26 -1.13 -11.99 2.95
C ALA A 26 -1.53 -12.43 4.37
N VAL A 27 -0.57 -12.81 5.22
CA VAL A 27 -0.82 -13.18 6.63
C VAL A 27 -1.40 -12.01 7.41
N VAL A 28 -0.83 -10.81 7.27
CA VAL A 28 -1.35 -9.59 7.93
C VAL A 28 -2.75 -9.25 7.43
N GLY A 29 -3.03 -9.46 6.14
CA GLY A 29 -4.37 -9.31 5.55
C GLY A 29 -5.39 -10.29 6.15
N VAL A 30 -5.00 -11.55 6.33
CA VAL A 30 -5.83 -12.57 7.00
C VAL A 30 -6.13 -12.16 8.45
N VAL A 31 -5.12 -11.77 9.21
CA VAL A 31 -5.29 -11.29 10.59
C VAL A 31 -6.19 -10.07 10.65
N GLY A 32 -5.97 -9.09 9.76
CA GLY A 32 -6.78 -7.88 9.69
C GLY A 32 -8.26 -8.15 9.34
N THR A 33 -8.52 -9.21 8.58
CA THR A 33 -9.87 -9.65 8.22
C THR A 33 -10.54 -10.44 9.35
N LEU A 34 -9.81 -11.34 10.01
CA LEU A 34 -10.38 -12.16 11.09
C LEU A 34 -10.53 -11.40 12.39
N ALA A 35 -9.65 -10.44 12.69
CA ALA A 35 -9.67 -9.70 13.95
C ALA A 35 -11.03 -9.02 14.22
N PRO A 36 -11.64 -8.24 13.32
CA PRO A 36 -12.95 -7.65 13.55
C PRO A 36 -14.07 -8.70 13.62
N LEU A 37 -13.98 -9.81 12.88
CA LEU A 37 -14.97 -10.89 12.90
C LEU A 37 -14.99 -11.63 14.23
N VAL A 38 -13.83 -11.84 14.85
CA VAL A 38 -13.69 -12.50 16.15
C VAL A 38 -14.01 -11.55 17.31
N ALA A 39 -13.66 -10.26 17.17
CA ALA A 39 -13.84 -9.23 18.19
C ALA A 39 -15.21 -8.53 18.10
N SER A 40 -16.10 -8.95 17.17
CA SER A 40 -17.41 -8.29 16.95
C SER A 40 -18.20 -8.18 18.25
N SER A 41 -18.62 -6.96 18.58
CA SER A 41 -19.48 -6.68 19.71
C SER A 41 -20.87 -7.30 19.49
N PRO A 42 -21.57 -7.74 20.55
CA PRO A 42 -22.97 -8.17 20.46
C PRO A 42 -23.81 -7.06 19.82
N GLY A 43 -24.46 -7.36 18.69
CA GLY A 43 -25.31 -6.43 17.95
C GLY A 43 -24.83 -6.03 16.56
N THR A 44 -23.58 -6.33 16.19
CA THR A 44 -23.13 -6.13 14.80
C THR A 44 -23.49 -7.37 13.97
N ASP A 45 -24.41 -7.21 13.01
CA ASP A 45 -24.73 -8.29 12.07
C ASP A 45 -23.56 -8.46 11.07
N PRO A 46 -22.84 -9.58 11.11
CA PRO A 46 -21.71 -9.83 10.19
C PRO A 46 -22.15 -9.95 8.73
N LEU A 47 -23.43 -10.16 8.46
CA LEU A 47 -23.99 -10.24 7.11
C LEU A 47 -24.52 -8.89 6.61
N SER A 48 -24.53 -7.84 7.41
CA SER A 48 -24.83 -6.49 6.94
C SER A 48 -23.73 -5.97 6.00
N ASP A 49 -24.04 -4.97 5.18
CA ASP A 49 -23.04 -4.37 4.28
C ASP A 49 -21.87 -3.78 5.08
N ASP A 50 -22.12 -3.16 6.22
CA ASP A 50 -21.09 -2.62 7.12
C ASP A 50 -20.24 -3.73 7.74
N GLY A 51 -20.86 -4.84 8.18
CA GLY A 51 -20.15 -6.02 8.70
C GLY A 51 -19.25 -6.65 7.64
N LEU A 52 -19.73 -6.77 6.40
CA LEU A 52 -18.95 -7.27 5.27
C LEU A 52 -17.79 -6.34 4.91
N GLN A 53 -18.03 -5.02 4.88
CA GLN A 53 -16.99 -4.03 4.63
C GLN A 53 -15.95 -4.05 5.75
N GLN A 54 -16.39 -4.11 7.01
CA GLN A 54 -15.49 -4.20 8.17
C GLN A 54 -14.62 -5.46 8.16
N ALA A 55 -15.15 -6.58 7.69
CA ALA A 55 -14.34 -7.79 7.51
C ALA A 55 -13.35 -7.63 6.36
N MET A 56 -13.84 -7.24 5.18
CA MET A 56 -13.03 -7.26 3.95
C MET A 56 -11.97 -6.15 3.89
N HIS A 57 -12.17 -4.96 4.53
CA HIS A 57 -11.16 -3.90 4.49
C HIS A 57 -9.81 -4.32 5.11
N GLY A 58 -9.84 -5.30 6.01
CA GLY A 58 -8.66 -5.90 6.61
C GLY A 58 -7.71 -6.59 5.61
N ALA A 59 -8.19 -6.94 4.41
CA ALA A 59 -7.35 -7.48 3.35
C ALA A 59 -6.15 -6.57 3.00
N ALA A 60 -6.28 -5.25 3.19
CA ALA A 60 -5.17 -4.32 3.01
C ALA A 60 -4.45 -3.93 4.32
N ALA A 61 -4.63 -4.66 5.42
CA ALA A 61 -3.92 -4.38 6.67
C ALA A 61 -2.39 -4.45 6.49
N GLY A 62 -1.91 -5.31 5.59
CA GLY A 62 -0.50 -5.42 5.22
C GLY A 62 -0.01 -4.39 4.19
N ALA A 63 -0.82 -3.43 3.76
CA ALA A 63 -0.45 -2.49 2.70
C ALA A 63 0.79 -1.63 3.04
N THR A 64 1.04 -1.35 4.31
CA THR A 64 2.28 -0.66 4.74
C THR A 64 3.54 -1.46 4.37
N LEU A 65 3.48 -2.80 4.34
CA LEU A 65 4.60 -3.64 3.90
C LEU A 65 4.88 -3.47 2.40
N VAL A 66 3.85 -3.12 1.63
CA VAL A 66 4.00 -2.81 0.19
C VAL A 66 4.78 -1.50 0.00
N ILE A 67 4.57 -0.50 0.87
CA ILE A 67 5.40 0.72 0.90
C ILE A 67 6.86 0.35 1.15
N VAL A 68 7.10 -0.54 2.14
CA VAL A 68 8.45 -1.01 2.46
C VAL A 68 9.09 -1.72 1.25
N ALA A 69 8.35 -2.54 0.51
CA ALA A 69 8.86 -3.18 -0.71
C ALA A 69 9.30 -2.14 -1.76
N GLY A 70 8.52 -1.08 -1.97
CA GLY A 70 8.88 0.03 -2.87
C GLY A 70 10.12 0.80 -2.40
N ILE A 71 10.22 1.06 -1.09
CA ILE A 71 11.41 1.71 -0.49
C ILE A 71 12.66 0.86 -0.71
N VAL A 72 12.58 -0.43 -0.39
CA VAL A 72 13.71 -1.36 -0.54
C VAL A 72 14.19 -1.44 -1.99
N GLY A 73 13.23 -1.55 -2.93
CA GLY A 73 13.54 -1.61 -4.37
C GLY A 73 14.12 -0.32 -4.94
N THR A 74 13.98 0.82 -4.24
CA THR A 74 14.47 2.12 -4.72
C THR A 74 15.65 2.60 -3.89
N ALA A 75 15.49 2.77 -2.58
CA ALA A 75 16.55 3.27 -1.71
C ALA A 75 17.68 2.25 -1.52
N GLY A 76 17.41 0.94 -1.69
CA GLY A 76 18.43 -0.10 -1.65
C GLY A 76 19.51 0.07 -2.72
N GLU A 77 19.18 0.57 -3.91
CA GLU A 77 20.18 0.81 -4.96
C GLU A 77 21.21 1.90 -4.59
N TRP A 78 20.78 2.89 -3.81
CA TRP A 78 21.71 3.90 -3.29
C TRP A 78 22.68 3.29 -2.27
N ARG A 79 22.19 2.43 -1.40
CA ARG A 79 23.00 1.75 -0.38
C ARG A 79 24.10 0.86 -0.99
N PHE A 80 23.81 0.22 -2.12
CA PHE A 80 24.71 -0.73 -2.77
C PHE A 80 25.46 -0.14 -3.98
N GLY A 81 25.38 1.18 -4.22
CA GLY A 81 26.04 1.85 -5.35
C GLY A 81 25.52 1.48 -6.74
N GLN A 82 24.42 0.73 -6.80
CA GLN A 82 23.84 0.29 -8.09
C GLN A 82 23.15 1.43 -8.87
N SER A 83 22.79 2.51 -8.18
CA SER A 83 22.20 3.71 -8.77
C SER A 83 23.15 4.33 -9.83
N THR A 84 24.44 4.39 -9.54
CA THR A 84 25.47 4.93 -10.47
C THR A 84 25.51 4.12 -11.77
N GLN A 85 25.57 2.79 -11.69
CA GLN A 85 25.58 1.92 -12.87
C GLN A 85 24.29 2.06 -13.70
N THR A 86 23.14 2.17 -13.01
CA THR A 86 21.85 2.34 -13.67
C THR A 86 21.78 3.67 -14.44
N PHE A 87 22.29 4.77 -13.87
CA PHE A 87 22.28 6.08 -14.51
C PHE A 87 23.32 6.23 -15.62
N LEU A 88 24.44 5.51 -15.56
CA LEU A 88 25.41 5.44 -16.65
C LEU A 88 24.83 4.75 -17.89
N THR A 89 24.04 3.70 -17.71
CA THR A 89 23.39 2.98 -18.82
C THR A 89 22.12 3.66 -19.31
N THR A 90 21.43 4.43 -18.46
CA THR A 90 20.19 5.13 -18.79
C THR A 90 20.28 6.59 -18.35
N PRO A 91 20.76 7.51 -19.22
CA PRO A 91 21.02 8.92 -18.86
C PRO A 91 19.76 9.67 -18.40
N ARG A 92 18.58 9.27 -18.90
CA ARG A 92 17.30 9.87 -18.51
C ARG A 92 16.81 9.26 -17.21
N ARG A 93 17.21 9.83 -16.07
CA ARG A 93 16.88 9.37 -14.71
C ARG A 93 15.38 9.30 -14.45
N SER A 94 14.59 10.21 -15.06
CA SER A 94 13.13 10.18 -15.02
C SER A 94 12.54 8.88 -15.55
N HIS A 95 13.08 8.33 -16.64
CA HIS A 95 12.59 7.06 -17.18
C HIS A 95 12.86 5.88 -16.24
N VAL A 96 13.99 5.90 -15.52
CA VAL A 96 14.30 4.87 -14.51
C VAL A 96 13.29 4.92 -13.36
N LEU A 97 13.01 6.12 -12.83
CA LEU A 97 12.05 6.26 -11.72
C LEU A 97 10.62 5.89 -12.15
N LEU A 98 10.20 6.27 -13.36
CA LEU A 98 8.92 5.86 -13.92
C LEU A 98 8.82 4.34 -14.10
N ALA A 99 9.89 3.69 -14.61
CA ALA A 99 9.92 2.24 -14.76
C ALA A 99 9.82 1.54 -13.38
N LYS A 100 10.55 2.02 -12.37
CA LYS A 100 10.45 1.54 -10.98
C LYS A 100 9.04 1.71 -10.44
N GLY A 101 8.44 2.89 -10.62
CA GLY A 101 7.07 3.18 -10.20
C GLY A 101 6.07 2.20 -10.80
N LEU A 102 6.12 1.97 -12.11
CA LEU A 102 5.23 1.02 -12.80
C LEU A 102 5.44 -0.43 -12.33
N VAL A 103 6.68 -0.84 -12.12
CA VAL A 103 7.00 -2.18 -11.60
C VAL A 103 6.46 -2.36 -10.19
N HIS A 104 6.64 -1.38 -9.29
CA HIS A 104 6.16 -1.50 -7.91
C HIS A 104 4.65 -1.30 -7.78
N LEU A 105 4.01 -0.57 -8.69
CA LEU A 105 2.56 -0.55 -8.81
C LEU A 105 2.03 -1.94 -9.18
N ALA A 106 2.68 -2.65 -10.10
CA ALA A 106 2.33 -4.04 -10.46
C ALA A 106 2.61 -5.01 -9.28
N ILE A 107 3.75 -4.88 -8.59
CA ILE A 107 4.08 -5.68 -7.40
C ILE A 107 3.05 -5.43 -6.30
N GLY A 108 2.68 -4.18 -6.03
CA GLY A 108 1.64 -3.83 -5.07
C GLY A 108 0.27 -4.43 -5.43
N SER A 109 -0.05 -4.47 -6.74
CA SER A 109 -1.26 -5.15 -7.22
C SER A 109 -1.20 -6.66 -6.95
N ILE A 110 -0.08 -7.31 -7.20
CA ILE A 110 0.12 -8.75 -6.91
C ILE A 110 -0.03 -9.01 -5.41
N TYR A 111 0.54 -8.16 -4.56
CA TYR A 111 0.40 -8.28 -3.10
C TYR A 111 -1.04 -8.08 -2.66
N GLY A 112 -1.73 -7.07 -3.21
CA GLY A 112 -3.14 -6.82 -2.93
C GLY A 112 -4.05 -7.98 -3.36
N ILE A 113 -3.79 -8.61 -4.52
CA ILE A 113 -4.51 -9.79 -4.97
C ILE A 113 -4.25 -10.97 -4.03
N ALA A 114 -2.99 -11.26 -3.71
CA ALA A 114 -2.64 -12.36 -2.82
C ALA A 114 -3.26 -12.20 -1.42
N ALA A 115 -3.19 -11.00 -0.85
CA ALA A 115 -3.81 -10.69 0.43
C ALA A 115 -5.34 -10.74 0.36
N GLY A 116 -5.95 -10.22 -0.70
CA GLY A 116 -7.40 -10.29 -0.93
C GLY A 116 -7.92 -11.72 -1.04
N VAL A 117 -7.23 -12.58 -1.79
CA VAL A 117 -7.58 -14.00 -1.91
C VAL A 117 -7.46 -14.71 -0.57
N ALA A 118 -6.33 -14.52 0.14
CA ALA A 118 -6.10 -15.14 1.43
C ALA A 118 -7.13 -14.66 2.49
N ALA A 119 -7.41 -13.36 2.53
CA ALA A 119 -8.38 -12.77 3.41
C ALA A 119 -9.81 -13.26 3.14
N THR A 120 -10.20 -13.34 1.87
CA THR A 120 -11.52 -13.87 1.47
C THR A 120 -11.67 -15.33 1.83
N ALA A 121 -10.62 -16.15 1.61
CA ALA A 121 -10.63 -17.56 2.01
C ALA A 121 -10.76 -17.73 3.53
N ALA A 122 -10.06 -16.90 4.31
CA ALA A 122 -10.15 -16.91 5.77
C ALA A 122 -11.53 -16.48 6.26
N ALA A 123 -12.10 -15.40 5.69
CA ALA A 123 -13.45 -14.97 5.99
C ALA A 123 -14.48 -16.06 5.64
N TRP A 124 -14.36 -16.67 4.46
CA TRP A 124 -15.24 -17.77 4.05
C TRP A 124 -15.21 -18.92 5.05
N GLY A 125 -14.02 -19.32 5.52
CA GLY A 125 -13.87 -20.35 6.56
C GLY A 125 -14.55 -19.95 7.87
N TRP A 126 -14.38 -18.70 8.31
CA TRP A 126 -15.01 -18.16 9.53
C TRP A 126 -16.55 -18.14 9.42
N TYR A 127 -17.10 -17.61 8.32
CA TYR A 127 -18.55 -17.60 8.11
C TYR A 127 -19.13 -19.01 8.14
N ARG A 128 -18.47 -19.96 7.44
CA ARG A 128 -18.91 -21.34 7.40
C ARG A 128 -18.89 -22.02 8.78
N SER A 129 -17.85 -21.77 9.59
CA SER A 129 -17.76 -22.33 10.95
C SER A 129 -18.81 -21.77 11.92
N ASN A 130 -19.36 -20.58 11.61
CA ASN A 130 -20.43 -19.95 12.39
C ASN A 130 -21.83 -20.18 11.78
N GLY A 131 -21.99 -21.12 10.85
CA GLY A 131 -23.28 -21.49 10.28
C GLY A 131 -23.81 -20.51 9.22
N HIS A 132 -22.96 -19.62 8.71
CA HIS A 132 -23.30 -18.63 7.69
C HIS A 132 -22.58 -18.93 6.35
N THR A 133 -23.07 -18.34 5.29
CA THR A 133 -22.40 -18.31 4.00
C THR A 133 -21.91 -16.89 3.70
N LEU A 134 -20.66 -16.74 3.29
CA LEU A 134 -20.15 -15.43 2.85
C LEU A 134 -20.88 -15.03 1.56
N PRO A 135 -21.62 -13.91 1.54
CA PRO A 135 -22.44 -13.51 0.40
C PRO A 135 -21.59 -12.82 -0.68
N LEU A 136 -20.89 -13.63 -1.48
CA LEU A 136 -20.02 -13.14 -2.57
C LEU A 136 -20.79 -12.42 -3.70
N GLU A 137 -22.10 -12.56 -3.75
CA GLU A 137 -22.96 -11.83 -4.68
C GLU A 137 -23.13 -10.34 -4.32
N ARG A 138 -22.81 -9.97 -3.08
CA ARG A 138 -22.94 -8.58 -2.63
C ARG A 138 -21.81 -7.70 -3.14
N SER A 139 -22.20 -6.56 -3.71
CA SER A 139 -21.25 -5.56 -4.22
C SER A 139 -20.34 -4.98 -3.13
N ALA A 140 -20.80 -4.94 -1.87
CA ALA A 140 -20.02 -4.47 -0.73
C ALA A 140 -18.69 -5.22 -0.59
N VAL A 141 -18.68 -6.55 -0.78
CA VAL A 141 -17.47 -7.40 -0.74
C VAL A 141 -16.48 -6.98 -1.83
N TRP A 142 -16.93 -6.95 -3.08
CA TRP A 142 -16.04 -6.69 -4.22
C TRP A 142 -15.53 -5.26 -4.27
N LEU A 143 -16.39 -4.28 -3.95
CA LEU A 143 -15.98 -2.88 -3.94
C LEU A 143 -14.95 -2.60 -2.83
N THR A 144 -15.06 -3.29 -1.69
CA THR A 144 -14.05 -3.20 -0.62
C THR A 144 -12.75 -3.85 -1.04
N LEU A 145 -12.79 -5.06 -1.62
CA LEU A 145 -11.59 -5.74 -2.14
C LEU A 145 -10.90 -4.95 -3.26
N LEU A 146 -11.68 -4.33 -4.16
CA LEU A 146 -11.13 -3.43 -5.19
C LEU A 146 -10.45 -2.20 -4.57
N GLY A 147 -11.03 -1.63 -3.52
CA GLY A 147 -10.40 -0.56 -2.75
C GLY A 147 -9.09 -1.01 -2.10
N CYS A 148 -9.06 -2.20 -1.50
CA CYS A 148 -7.85 -2.80 -0.93
C CYS A 148 -6.76 -3.03 -1.99
N LEU A 149 -7.14 -3.53 -3.16
CA LEU A 149 -6.25 -3.71 -4.30
C LEU A 149 -5.66 -2.37 -4.77
N ALA A 150 -6.52 -1.36 -4.93
CA ALA A 150 -6.09 -0.02 -5.36
C ALA A 150 -5.12 0.62 -4.35
N VAL A 151 -5.40 0.53 -3.05
CA VAL A 151 -4.49 1.01 -1.99
C VAL A 151 -3.15 0.28 -2.05
N SER A 152 -3.15 -1.05 -2.17
CA SER A 152 -1.91 -1.84 -2.25
C SER A 152 -1.08 -1.46 -3.47
N ALA A 153 -1.70 -1.29 -4.64
CA ALA A 153 -1.02 -0.85 -5.86
C ALA A 153 -0.40 0.55 -5.69
N LEU A 154 -1.19 1.51 -5.20
CA LEU A 154 -0.74 2.89 -4.97
C LEU A 154 0.35 2.98 -3.91
N PHE A 155 0.32 2.13 -2.88
CA PHE A 155 1.33 2.09 -1.84
C PHE A 155 2.67 1.52 -2.34
N GLY A 156 2.65 0.63 -3.34
CA GLY A 156 3.88 0.25 -4.05
C GLY A 156 4.55 1.44 -4.73
N LEU A 157 3.79 2.26 -5.43
CA LEU A 157 4.27 3.49 -6.04
C LEU A 157 4.72 4.53 -5.00
N LEU A 158 3.97 4.67 -3.89
CA LEU A 158 4.32 5.54 -2.78
C LEU A 158 5.69 5.18 -2.19
N GLY A 159 5.97 3.89 -1.99
CA GLY A 159 7.25 3.40 -1.50
C GLY A 159 8.42 3.80 -2.41
N VAL A 160 8.23 3.73 -3.72
CA VAL A 160 9.24 4.19 -4.70
C VAL A 160 9.49 5.69 -4.57
N ALA A 161 8.45 6.50 -4.45
CA ALA A 161 8.57 7.94 -4.31
C ALA A 161 9.32 8.34 -3.03
N ILE A 162 8.96 7.72 -1.88
CA ILE A 162 9.63 7.96 -0.60
C ILE A 162 11.08 7.49 -0.65
N GLY A 163 11.36 6.31 -1.23
CA GLY A 163 12.72 5.79 -1.41
C GLY A 163 13.60 6.71 -2.27
N ALA A 164 13.04 7.31 -3.31
CA ALA A 164 13.74 8.25 -4.19
C ALA A 164 14.05 9.59 -3.50
N ILE A 165 13.18 10.05 -2.59
CA ILE A 165 13.39 11.28 -1.81
C ILE A 165 14.45 11.06 -0.74
N ALA A 166 14.29 10.00 0.06
CA ALA A 166 15.11 9.73 1.23
C ALA A 166 16.52 9.21 0.88
N ARG A 167 16.67 8.50 -0.25
CA ARG A 167 17.92 7.85 -0.70
C ARG A 167 18.59 6.95 0.36
N SER A 168 17.94 6.74 1.46
CA SER A 168 18.33 5.90 2.59
C SER A 168 17.16 5.01 2.97
N GLN A 169 17.37 3.70 2.92
CA GLN A 169 16.35 2.72 3.25
C GLN A 169 15.87 2.87 4.69
N THR A 170 16.82 3.03 5.63
CA THR A 170 16.50 3.17 7.07
C THR A 170 15.70 4.44 7.32
N THR A 171 16.15 5.58 6.80
CA THR A 171 15.46 6.87 6.97
C THR A 171 14.05 6.82 6.38
N ALA A 172 13.87 6.21 5.19
CA ALA A 172 12.59 6.07 4.54
C ALA A 172 11.61 5.21 5.36
N ILE A 173 12.06 4.04 5.83
CA ILE A 173 11.22 3.13 6.63
C ILE A 173 10.84 3.77 7.97
N VAL A 174 11.83 4.36 8.68
CA VAL A 174 11.57 5.05 9.96
C VAL A 174 10.62 6.23 9.75
N GLY A 175 10.76 6.98 8.66
CA GLY A 175 9.85 8.07 8.30
C GLY A 175 8.41 7.60 8.09
N VAL A 176 8.19 6.49 7.36
CA VAL A 176 6.86 5.90 7.16
C VAL A 176 6.26 5.41 8.48
N LEU A 177 7.04 4.69 9.28
CA LEU A 177 6.56 4.21 10.59
C LEU A 177 6.26 5.39 11.53
N GLY A 178 7.14 6.40 11.56
CA GLY A 178 6.92 7.61 12.34
C GLY A 178 5.67 8.36 11.91
N TRP A 179 5.38 8.42 10.62
CA TRP A 179 4.13 8.99 10.12
C TRP A 179 2.91 8.26 10.69
N HIS A 180 2.86 6.93 10.56
CA HIS A 180 1.71 6.14 11.02
C HIS A 180 1.57 6.09 12.54
N VAL A 181 2.68 6.05 13.29
CA VAL A 181 2.65 5.89 14.75
C VAL A 181 2.56 7.22 15.50
N LEU A 182 3.15 8.30 14.95
CA LEU A 182 3.23 9.59 15.64
C LEU A 182 2.37 10.66 14.98
N ILE A 183 2.49 10.83 13.66
CA ILE A 183 1.87 11.96 12.98
C ILE A 183 0.35 11.76 12.82
N GLU A 184 -0.07 10.61 12.31
CA GLU A 184 -1.51 10.35 12.10
C GLU A 184 -2.33 10.38 13.40
N PRO A 185 -1.93 9.70 14.50
CA PRO A 185 -2.66 9.80 15.77
C PRO A 185 -2.67 11.22 16.35
N THR A 186 -1.57 11.97 16.20
CA THR A 186 -1.52 13.37 16.64
C THR A 186 -2.46 14.26 15.84
N LEU A 187 -2.55 14.07 14.53
CA LEU A 187 -3.50 14.79 13.68
C LEU A 187 -4.95 14.46 14.07
N PHE A 188 -5.25 13.21 14.39
CA PHE A 188 -6.57 12.81 14.85
C PHE A 188 -7.00 13.56 16.11
N THR A 189 -6.11 13.65 17.11
CA THR A 189 -6.41 14.34 18.37
C THR A 189 -6.44 15.86 18.24
N ALA A 190 -5.57 16.42 17.39
CA ALA A 190 -5.45 17.89 17.23
C ALA A 190 -6.53 18.48 16.33
N SER A 191 -6.89 17.81 15.26
CA SER A 191 -7.90 18.30 14.30
C SER A 191 -8.51 17.15 13.48
N PRO A 192 -9.65 16.59 13.91
CA PRO A 192 -10.35 15.53 13.17
C PRO A 192 -10.67 15.94 11.72
N THR A 193 -10.98 17.23 11.49
CA THR A 193 -11.27 17.76 10.15
C THR A 193 -10.05 17.69 9.22
N VAL A 194 -8.87 18.02 9.70
CA VAL A 194 -7.62 17.90 8.93
C VAL A 194 -7.23 16.44 8.75
N PHE A 195 -7.41 15.63 9.79
CA PHE A 195 -7.08 14.22 9.79
C PHE A 195 -7.84 13.44 8.71
N ARG A 196 -9.13 13.71 8.48
CA ARG A 196 -9.92 13.05 7.43
C ARG A 196 -9.35 13.22 6.01
N TRP A 197 -8.52 14.27 5.78
CA TRP A 197 -7.83 14.53 4.52
C TRP A 197 -6.41 13.96 4.49
N SER A 198 -5.98 13.24 5.53
CA SER A 198 -4.66 12.60 5.54
C SER A 198 -4.62 11.42 4.55
N PRO A 199 -3.44 11.08 4.00
CA PRO A 199 -3.32 9.96 3.07
C PRO A 199 -3.67 8.62 3.72
N GLY A 200 -3.43 8.45 5.02
CA GLY A 200 -3.85 7.26 5.77
C GLY A 200 -5.37 7.13 5.80
N MET A 201 -6.07 8.20 6.21
CA MET A 201 -7.54 8.19 6.26
C MET A 201 -8.16 8.04 4.86
N ALA A 202 -7.57 8.68 3.84
CA ALA A 202 -7.99 8.48 2.46
C ALA A 202 -7.83 7.00 2.03
N SER A 203 -6.78 6.32 2.51
CA SER A 203 -6.61 4.88 2.26
C SER A 203 -7.69 4.03 2.95
N PHE A 204 -8.08 4.36 4.18
CA PHE A 204 -9.18 3.68 4.89
C PHE A 204 -10.52 3.91 4.20
N ALA A 205 -10.82 5.15 3.81
CA ALA A 205 -12.03 5.49 3.07
C ALA A 205 -12.12 4.75 1.71
N LEU A 206 -10.99 4.64 1.00
CA LEU A 206 -10.94 3.92 -0.28
C LEU A 206 -11.19 2.42 -0.12
N ARG A 207 -10.77 1.84 1.00
CA ARG A 207 -11.06 0.44 1.39
C ARG A 207 -12.47 0.26 1.96
N ARG A 208 -13.28 1.32 1.96
CA ARG A 208 -14.66 1.32 2.47
C ARG A 208 -14.77 0.86 3.92
N GLN A 209 -13.83 1.22 4.78
CA GLN A 209 -14.01 1.00 6.22
C GLN A 209 -15.21 1.80 6.70
N PRO A 210 -16.18 1.16 7.39
CA PRO A 210 -17.37 1.85 7.86
C PRO A 210 -17.02 2.93 8.89
N SER A 211 -17.32 4.20 8.59
CA SER A 211 -17.25 5.32 9.52
C SER A 211 -17.83 6.58 8.87
N ASP A 212 -18.63 7.31 9.62
CA ASP A 212 -19.22 8.60 9.19
C ASP A 212 -18.16 9.72 9.05
N ASP A 213 -17.02 9.56 9.69
CA ASP A 213 -15.93 10.55 9.66
C ASP A 213 -15.08 10.47 8.39
N PHE A 214 -15.23 9.43 7.58
CA PHE A 214 -14.41 9.23 6.38
C PHE A 214 -14.96 9.99 5.18
N LEU A 215 -14.04 10.28 4.24
CA LEU A 215 -14.43 10.75 2.92
C LEU A 215 -15.15 9.64 2.16
N THR A 216 -16.01 10.02 1.21
CA THR A 216 -16.49 9.05 0.23
C THR A 216 -15.35 8.58 -0.68
N ALA A 217 -15.49 7.40 -1.29
CA ALA A 217 -14.41 6.76 -2.06
C ALA A 217 -13.83 7.64 -3.19
N GLY A 218 -14.65 8.46 -3.85
CA GLY A 218 -14.18 9.35 -4.92
C GLY A 218 -13.20 10.42 -4.44
N PRO A 219 -13.58 11.32 -3.52
CA PRO A 219 -12.68 12.28 -2.90
C PRO A 219 -11.46 11.63 -2.24
N ALA A 220 -11.63 10.48 -1.57
CA ALA A 220 -10.51 9.76 -0.96
C ALA A 220 -9.48 9.30 -2.01
N ALA A 221 -9.94 8.78 -3.14
CA ALA A 221 -9.06 8.40 -4.25
C ALA A 221 -8.28 9.62 -4.78
N LEU A 222 -8.95 10.75 -4.96
CA LEU A 222 -8.32 12.00 -5.43
C LEU A 222 -7.24 12.48 -4.45
N VAL A 223 -7.53 12.49 -3.14
CA VAL A 223 -6.56 12.88 -2.11
C VAL A 223 -5.33 11.96 -2.14
N LEU A 224 -5.54 10.66 -2.16
CA LEU A 224 -4.46 9.68 -2.14
C LEU A 224 -3.60 9.78 -3.41
N VAL A 225 -4.23 9.87 -4.58
CA VAL A 225 -3.53 10.01 -5.87
C VAL A 225 -2.77 11.34 -5.94
N ALA A 226 -3.38 12.45 -5.52
CA ALA A 226 -2.72 13.77 -5.51
C ALA A 226 -1.50 13.78 -4.58
N PHE A 227 -1.62 13.18 -3.39
CA PHE A 227 -0.52 13.05 -2.44
C PHE A 227 0.64 12.23 -3.02
N ILE A 228 0.33 11.06 -3.60
CA ILE A 228 1.34 10.19 -4.23
C ILE A 228 1.97 10.90 -5.44
N ALA A 229 1.20 11.57 -6.27
CA ALA A 229 1.71 12.32 -7.42
C ALA A 229 2.67 13.45 -6.98
N ALA A 230 2.34 14.17 -5.91
CA ALA A 230 3.22 15.19 -5.33
C ALA A 230 4.55 14.59 -4.85
N LEU A 231 4.51 13.44 -4.16
CA LEU A 231 5.72 12.75 -3.71
C LEU A 231 6.52 12.17 -4.88
N CYS A 232 5.87 11.64 -5.92
CA CYS A 232 6.53 11.20 -7.15
C CYS A 232 7.26 12.38 -7.84
N ALA A 233 6.62 13.54 -7.93
CA ALA A 233 7.25 14.75 -8.49
C ALA A 233 8.44 15.22 -7.64
N ALA A 234 8.33 15.17 -6.30
CA ALA A 234 9.43 15.48 -5.40
C ALA A 234 10.58 14.47 -5.54
N GLY A 235 10.27 13.16 -5.62
CA GLY A 235 11.23 12.10 -5.84
C GLY A 235 11.98 12.26 -7.17
N LEU A 236 11.27 12.61 -8.24
CA LEU A 236 11.86 12.88 -9.55
C LEU A 236 12.86 14.04 -9.48
N ARG A 237 12.45 15.17 -8.89
CA ARG A 237 13.34 16.33 -8.69
C ARG A 237 14.56 15.98 -7.83
N SER A 238 14.37 15.15 -6.79
CA SER A 238 15.44 14.68 -5.93
C SER A 238 16.48 13.89 -6.72
N VAL A 239 16.05 12.96 -7.58
CA VAL A 239 16.93 12.11 -8.38
C VAL A 239 17.64 12.90 -9.49
N GLU A 240 16.97 13.86 -10.13
CA GLU A 240 17.56 14.73 -11.17
C GLU A 240 18.66 15.63 -10.62
N ARG A 241 18.54 16.11 -9.39
CA ARG A 241 19.51 16.97 -8.71
C ARG A 241 20.61 16.21 -7.97
N ALA A 242 20.58 14.88 -7.99
CA ALA A 242 21.58 14.08 -7.29
C ALA A 242 22.91 14.14 -8.02
N ASP A 243 23.99 14.55 -7.35
CA ASP A 243 25.33 14.34 -7.86
C ASP A 243 25.70 12.85 -7.77
N VAL A 244 26.24 12.31 -8.87
CA VAL A 244 26.60 10.89 -9.01
C VAL A 244 28.06 10.64 -8.58
N THR A 245 28.70 11.64 -8.03
CA THR A 245 30.13 11.65 -7.67
C THR A 245 30.42 11.34 -6.20
N ALA A 246 29.48 10.73 -5.49
CA ALA A 246 29.70 10.27 -4.10
C ALA A 246 29.72 8.75 -4.02
#